data_90826aaa928b3f222fed9d950ca9a967
#
_entry.id   90826aaa928b3f222fed9d950ca9a967
#
_cell.length_a   1.000
_cell.length_b   1.000
_cell.length_c   1.000
_cell.angle_alpha   90.00
_cell.angle_beta   90.00
_cell.angle_gamma   90.00
#
_symmetry.space_group_name_H-M   'P 1'
#
loop_
_entity.id
_entity.type
_entity.pdbx_description
1 polymer ?
#
loop_
_entity_poly.entity_id
_entity_poly.type
_entity_poly.pdbx_seq_one_letter_code
_entity_poly.pdbx_strand_id
1 'polypeptide(L)'
;PVEANGSRDARIGMVFQQFNLFPHLTVMQNLTLGPMRVSKLSRIDAEARARACLERVQIPEQADKLPRQLSGGQQQRVAIARSLCMEPDIILFDEPTSALDPEMINEVLEVMVGLADSGITMICVTHEMGFAKRVADTMVFMEGGRIVEQSPPEKFFSAPESLRCQQFLAKILHH
;
A
#
# COMPACT_ATOMS: atom_id res chain seq x y z
N PRO A 1 30.59 -23.85 -10.68
CA PRO A 1 29.24 -23.95 -10.11
C PRO A 1 29.23 -23.04 -8.90
N VAL A 2 28.57 -21.90 -9.05
CA VAL A 2 28.33 -20.98 -7.94
C VAL A 2 27.16 -21.57 -7.18
N GLU A 3 27.42 -22.04 -5.96
CA GLU A 3 26.38 -22.42 -5.04
C GLU A 3 25.48 -21.19 -4.79
N ALA A 4 24.21 -21.29 -5.22
CA ALA A 4 23.19 -20.32 -4.87
C ALA A 4 22.99 -20.41 -3.36
N ASN A 5 23.62 -19.52 -2.59
CA ASN A 5 23.28 -19.25 -1.22
C ASN A 5 21.78 -18.91 -1.20
N GLY A 6 21.01 -19.70 -0.47
CA GLY A 6 19.55 -19.56 -0.37
C GLY A 6 19.10 -18.27 0.33
N SER A 7 19.30 -17.13 -0.33
CA SER A 7 18.53 -15.94 -0.02
C SER A 7 17.11 -16.21 -0.55
N ARG A 8 16.13 -16.31 0.32
CA ARG A 8 14.73 -16.21 -0.09
C ARG A 8 14.63 -14.86 -0.80
N ASP A 9 14.31 -14.88 -2.09
CA ASP A 9 13.94 -13.65 -2.79
C ASP A 9 12.77 -13.01 -2.02
N ALA A 10 12.95 -11.76 -1.60
CA ALA A 10 11.93 -11.03 -0.85
C ALA A 10 10.64 -10.97 -1.69
N ARG A 11 9.52 -11.36 -1.07
CA ARG A 11 8.21 -11.27 -1.73
C ARG A 11 7.76 -9.82 -1.67
N ILE A 12 7.60 -9.19 -2.82
CA ILE A 12 7.23 -7.79 -2.94
C ILE A 12 5.78 -7.71 -3.41
N GLY A 13 4.93 -7.09 -2.61
CA GLY A 13 3.58 -6.69 -3.00
C GLY A 13 3.60 -5.29 -3.61
N MET A 14 2.67 -5.01 -4.52
CA MET A 14 2.51 -3.67 -5.09
C MET A 14 1.05 -3.26 -5.15
N VAL A 15 0.78 -2.03 -4.74
CA VAL A 15 -0.53 -1.38 -4.76
C VAL A 15 -0.40 -0.11 -5.58
N PHE A 16 -1.16 -0.04 -6.66
CA PHE A 16 -1.11 1.05 -7.64
C PHE A 16 -2.18 2.11 -7.35
N GLN A 17 -2.01 3.29 -7.92
CA GLN A 17 -3.00 4.35 -7.95
C GLN A 17 -4.33 3.88 -8.57
N GLN A 18 -4.26 3.15 -9.68
CA GLN A 18 -5.41 2.44 -10.25
C GLN A 18 -5.51 1.08 -9.56
N PHE A 19 -6.68 0.73 -9.06
CA PHE A 19 -6.93 -0.45 -8.23
C PHE A 19 -6.52 -1.78 -8.90
N ASN A 20 -6.56 -1.82 -10.25
CA ASN A 20 -6.17 -2.97 -11.09
C ASN A 20 -6.86 -4.29 -10.67
N LEU A 21 -8.12 -4.21 -10.21
CA LEU A 21 -8.93 -5.37 -9.89
C LEU A 21 -9.43 -6.03 -11.17
N PHE A 22 -9.56 -7.35 -11.15
CA PHE A 22 -10.22 -8.09 -12.23
C PHE A 22 -11.73 -7.82 -12.19
N PRO A 23 -12.30 -7.08 -13.16
CA PRO A 23 -13.67 -6.57 -13.07
C PRO A 23 -14.75 -7.65 -13.15
N HIS A 24 -14.42 -8.81 -13.71
CA HIS A 24 -15.30 -9.95 -13.88
C HIS A 24 -15.24 -10.97 -12.74
N LEU A 25 -14.35 -10.76 -11.77
CA LEU A 25 -14.18 -11.59 -10.57
C LEU A 25 -14.76 -10.88 -9.36
N THR A 26 -15.35 -11.64 -8.43
CA THR A 26 -15.74 -11.10 -7.12
C THR A 26 -14.51 -10.67 -6.33
N VAL A 27 -14.72 -9.94 -5.23
CA VAL A 27 -13.65 -9.58 -4.28
C VAL A 27 -12.93 -10.85 -3.82
N MET A 28 -13.66 -11.85 -3.31
CA MET A 28 -13.08 -13.13 -2.88
C MET A 28 -12.22 -13.78 -3.97
N GLN A 29 -12.71 -13.80 -5.20
CA GLN A 29 -11.96 -14.37 -6.32
C GLN A 29 -10.71 -13.55 -6.68
N ASN A 30 -10.77 -12.22 -6.61
CA ASN A 30 -9.61 -11.35 -6.79
C ASN A 30 -8.50 -11.66 -5.76
N LEU A 31 -8.89 -11.92 -4.51
CA LEU A 31 -7.94 -12.18 -3.43
C LEU A 31 -7.37 -13.60 -3.49
N THR A 32 -8.17 -14.59 -3.88
CA THR A 32 -7.76 -16.00 -3.85
C THR A 32 -6.97 -16.45 -5.08
N LEU A 33 -7.09 -15.73 -6.20
CA LEU A 33 -6.45 -16.11 -7.46
C LEU A 33 -4.93 -16.26 -7.34
N GLY A 34 -4.26 -15.28 -6.75
CA GLY A 34 -2.80 -15.30 -6.54
C GLY A 34 -2.35 -16.44 -5.64
N PRO A 35 -2.86 -16.56 -4.40
CA PRO A 35 -2.53 -17.65 -3.48
C PRO A 35 -2.74 -19.04 -4.08
N MET A 36 -3.82 -19.26 -4.80
CA MET A 36 -4.09 -20.57 -5.44
C MET A 36 -3.15 -20.84 -6.63
N ARG A 37 -2.85 -19.83 -7.46
CA ARG A 37 -2.06 -20.02 -8.68
C ARG A 37 -0.56 -20.04 -8.42
N VAL A 38 -0.09 -19.13 -7.59
CA VAL A 38 1.35 -18.92 -7.30
C VAL A 38 1.79 -19.74 -6.09
N SER A 39 1.13 -19.58 -4.94
CA SER A 39 1.49 -20.26 -3.71
C SER A 39 0.93 -21.70 -3.62
N LYS A 40 0.13 -22.13 -4.62
CA LYS A 40 -0.47 -23.47 -4.70
C LYS A 40 -1.34 -23.84 -3.49
N LEU A 41 -1.92 -22.84 -2.82
CA LEU A 41 -2.83 -23.08 -1.72
C LEU A 41 -4.09 -23.82 -2.17
N SER A 42 -4.66 -24.61 -1.28
CA SER A 42 -6.00 -25.14 -1.48
C SER A 42 -7.02 -24.00 -1.53
N ARG A 43 -8.18 -24.24 -2.13
CA ARG A 43 -9.25 -23.23 -2.16
C ARG A 43 -9.69 -22.83 -0.75
N ILE A 44 -9.80 -23.80 0.16
CA ILE A 44 -10.20 -23.55 1.54
C ILE A 44 -9.21 -22.64 2.26
N ASP A 45 -7.90 -22.92 2.14
CA ASP A 45 -6.85 -22.11 2.77
C ASP A 45 -6.76 -20.71 2.15
N ALA A 46 -6.91 -20.61 0.82
CA ALA A 46 -6.92 -19.34 0.13
C ALA A 46 -8.11 -18.45 0.52
N GLU A 47 -9.32 -19.04 0.65
CA GLU A 47 -10.52 -18.32 1.11
C GLU A 47 -10.39 -17.91 2.60
N ALA A 48 -9.85 -18.76 3.46
CA ALA A 48 -9.59 -18.40 4.85
C ALA A 48 -8.61 -17.23 4.97
N ARG A 49 -7.52 -17.26 4.21
CA ARG A 49 -6.55 -16.15 4.13
C ARG A 49 -7.20 -14.87 3.59
N ALA A 50 -7.98 -14.97 2.53
CA ALA A 50 -8.67 -13.83 1.94
C ALA A 50 -9.63 -13.16 2.93
N ARG A 51 -10.39 -13.94 3.72
CA ARG A 51 -11.26 -13.41 4.77
C ARG A 51 -10.46 -12.65 5.84
N ALA A 52 -9.37 -13.23 6.32
CA ALA A 52 -8.49 -12.56 7.28
C ALA A 52 -7.91 -11.24 6.72
N CYS A 53 -7.55 -11.20 5.42
CA CYS A 53 -7.10 -9.97 4.78
C CYS A 53 -8.22 -8.94 4.66
N LEU A 54 -9.47 -9.33 4.36
CA LEU A 54 -10.62 -8.43 4.31
C LEU A 54 -10.95 -7.83 5.67
N GLU A 55 -10.84 -8.60 6.75
CA GLU A 55 -10.95 -8.09 8.12
C GLU A 55 -9.89 -7.03 8.41
N ARG A 56 -8.62 -7.28 8.04
CA ARG A 56 -7.53 -6.32 8.23
C ARG A 56 -7.76 -4.99 7.50
N VAL A 57 -8.41 -5.02 6.34
CA VAL A 57 -8.75 -3.81 5.58
C VAL A 57 -10.18 -3.32 5.84
N GLN A 58 -10.88 -3.89 6.83
CA GLN A 58 -12.17 -3.44 7.37
C GLN A 58 -13.32 -3.46 6.35
N ILE A 59 -13.37 -4.46 5.47
CA ILE A 59 -14.44 -4.66 4.48
C ILE A 59 -14.82 -6.14 4.30
N PRO A 60 -14.99 -6.95 5.37
CA PRO A 60 -15.28 -8.37 5.22
C PRO A 60 -16.61 -8.65 4.50
N GLU A 61 -17.60 -7.77 4.63
CA GLU A 61 -18.93 -7.88 4.03
C GLU A 61 -18.93 -7.68 2.50
N GLN A 62 -17.80 -7.24 1.92
CA GLN A 62 -17.70 -7.00 0.47
C GLN A 62 -17.25 -8.25 -0.33
N ALA A 63 -16.99 -9.37 0.34
CA ALA A 63 -16.36 -10.58 -0.25
C ALA A 63 -17.01 -11.08 -1.56
N ASP A 64 -18.33 -11.05 -1.63
CA ASP A 64 -19.08 -11.61 -2.77
C ASP A 64 -19.43 -10.58 -3.85
N LYS A 65 -19.07 -9.31 -3.65
CA LYS A 65 -19.36 -8.24 -4.61
C LYS A 65 -18.36 -8.22 -5.77
N LEU A 66 -18.79 -7.67 -6.89
CA LEU A 66 -17.93 -7.33 -8.02
C LEU A 66 -17.32 -5.93 -7.79
N PRO A 67 -16.13 -5.63 -8.34
CA PRO A 67 -15.48 -4.32 -8.21
C PRO A 67 -16.38 -3.13 -8.53
N ARG A 68 -17.22 -3.23 -9.57
CA ARG A 68 -18.18 -2.17 -9.97
C ARG A 68 -19.25 -1.83 -8.93
N GLN A 69 -19.42 -2.65 -7.90
CA GLN A 69 -20.39 -2.47 -6.81
C GLN A 69 -19.76 -1.81 -5.58
N LEU A 70 -18.48 -1.48 -5.66
CA LEU A 70 -17.68 -0.91 -4.58
C LEU A 70 -17.37 0.57 -4.83
N SER A 71 -17.27 1.36 -3.76
CA SER A 71 -16.71 2.70 -3.83
C SER A 71 -15.23 2.66 -4.20
N GLY A 72 -14.64 3.79 -4.63
CA GLY A 72 -13.21 3.88 -4.91
C GLY A 72 -12.34 3.46 -3.73
N GLY A 73 -12.65 3.95 -2.52
CA GLY A 73 -11.94 3.58 -1.30
C GLY A 73 -12.08 2.09 -0.96
N GLN A 74 -13.24 1.48 -1.18
CA GLN A 74 -13.42 0.04 -1.02
C GLN A 74 -12.61 -0.75 -2.06
N GLN A 75 -12.56 -0.31 -3.32
CA GLN A 75 -11.74 -0.95 -4.36
C GLN A 75 -10.25 -0.89 -4.00
N GLN A 76 -9.78 0.24 -3.48
CA GLN A 76 -8.39 0.39 -3.04
C GLN A 76 -8.08 -0.53 -1.86
N ARG A 77 -8.97 -0.63 -0.88
CA ARG A 77 -8.81 -1.58 0.24
C ARG A 77 -8.80 -3.04 -0.23
N VAL A 78 -9.58 -3.39 -1.26
CA VAL A 78 -9.48 -4.71 -1.91
C VAL A 78 -8.12 -4.91 -2.58
N ALA A 79 -7.58 -3.89 -3.26
CA ALA A 79 -6.26 -3.97 -3.88
C ALA A 79 -5.15 -4.19 -2.83
N ILE A 80 -5.25 -3.50 -1.68
CA ILE A 80 -4.35 -3.72 -0.53
C ILE A 80 -4.50 -5.16 0.00
N ALA A 81 -5.73 -5.62 0.25
CA ALA A 81 -6.00 -6.98 0.73
C ALA A 81 -5.45 -8.05 -0.24
N ARG A 82 -5.59 -7.83 -1.56
CA ARG A 82 -5.03 -8.73 -2.58
C ARG A 82 -3.51 -8.84 -2.47
N SER A 83 -2.82 -7.72 -2.24
CA SER A 83 -1.38 -7.73 -2.01
C SER A 83 -1.02 -8.50 -0.74
N LEU A 84 -1.75 -8.27 0.37
CA LEU A 84 -1.56 -8.95 1.65
C LEU A 84 -1.76 -10.47 1.55
N CYS A 85 -2.69 -10.94 0.71
CA CYS A 85 -2.95 -12.37 0.51
C CYS A 85 -1.73 -13.15 -0.03
N MET A 86 -0.76 -12.47 -0.62
CA MET A 86 0.50 -13.07 -1.08
C MET A 86 1.56 -13.13 0.02
N GLU A 87 1.25 -12.67 1.24
CA GLU A 87 2.18 -12.59 2.39
C GLU A 87 3.51 -11.94 2.01
N PRO A 88 3.48 -10.69 1.53
CA PRO A 88 4.68 -9.99 1.10
C PRO A 88 5.57 -9.64 2.29
N ASP A 89 6.88 -9.62 2.05
CA ASP A 89 7.87 -9.10 3.01
C ASP A 89 7.92 -7.56 2.96
N ILE A 90 7.63 -6.99 1.78
CA ILE A 90 7.61 -5.55 1.52
C ILE A 90 6.38 -5.21 0.67
N ILE A 91 5.69 -4.10 0.95
CA ILE A 91 4.63 -3.57 0.10
C ILE A 91 5.05 -2.20 -0.46
N LEU A 92 4.97 -2.07 -1.79
CA LEU A 92 5.16 -0.80 -2.48
C LEU A 92 3.78 -0.17 -2.73
N PHE A 93 3.60 1.08 -2.31
CA PHE A 93 2.41 1.88 -2.58
C PHE A 93 2.78 3.01 -3.55
N ASP A 94 2.12 3.05 -4.70
CA ASP A 94 2.31 4.09 -5.71
C ASP A 94 1.07 4.99 -5.74
N GLU A 95 1.13 6.10 -5.03
CA GLU A 95 0.07 7.09 -4.86
C GLU A 95 -1.33 6.46 -4.59
N PRO A 96 -1.50 5.69 -3.52
CA PRO A 96 -2.69 4.86 -3.30
C PRO A 96 -4.00 5.64 -3.10
N THR A 97 -3.92 6.95 -2.88
CA THR A 97 -5.08 7.82 -2.63
C THR A 97 -5.40 8.78 -3.77
N SER A 98 -4.52 8.93 -4.77
CA SER A 98 -4.64 9.95 -5.83
C SER A 98 -5.87 9.81 -6.74
N ALA A 99 -6.46 8.62 -6.83
CA ALA A 99 -7.65 8.34 -7.63
C ALA A 99 -8.94 8.34 -6.78
N LEU A 100 -8.89 8.80 -5.52
CA LEU A 100 -10.00 8.76 -4.59
C LEU A 100 -10.60 10.15 -4.34
N ASP A 101 -11.90 10.17 -4.09
CA ASP A 101 -12.56 11.35 -3.56
C ASP A 101 -12.07 11.65 -2.12
N PRO A 102 -12.01 12.93 -1.71
CA PRO A 102 -11.48 13.32 -0.39
C PRO A 102 -12.12 12.59 0.79
N GLU A 103 -13.42 12.28 0.69
CA GLU A 103 -14.16 11.56 1.74
C GLU A 103 -13.66 10.13 1.96
N MET A 104 -13.06 9.51 0.93
CA MET A 104 -12.61 8.11 0.95
C MET A 104 -11.13 7.96 1.33
N ILE A 105 -10.35 9.05 1.25
CA ILE A 105 -8.90 9.05 1.50
C ILE A 105 -8.60 8.55 2.91
N ASN A 106 -9.30 9.09 3.90
CA ASN A 106 -9.05 8.78 5.31
C ASN A 106 -9.24 7.28 5.63
N GLU A 107 -10.25 6.63 5.03
CA GLU A 107 -10.50 5.20 5.25
C GLU A 107 -9.34 4.34 4.75
N VAL A 108 -8.72 4.70 3.62
CA VAL A 108 -7.56 3.99 3.07
C VAL A 108 -6.30 4.27 3.89
N LEU A 109 -6.09 5.53 4.30
CA LEU A 109 -4.95 5.91 5.12
C LEU A 109 -4.96 5.22 6.50
N GLU A 110 -6.12 5.10 7.15
CA GLU A 110 -6.22 4.39 8.44
C GLU A 110 -5.90 2.89 8.30
N VAL A 111 -6.28 2.25 7.19
CA VAL A 111 -5.83 0.88 6.90
C VAL A 111 -4.31 0.83 6.75
N MET A 112 -3.70 1.78 6.03
CA MET A 112 -2.25 1.82 5.86
C MET A 112 -1.51 2.09 7.18
N VAL A 113 -2.07 2.93 8.07
CA VAL A 113 -1.55 3.12 9.44
C VAL A 113 -1.56 1.79 10.20
N GLY A 114 -2.67 1.07 10.19
CA GLY A 114 -2.76 -0.24 10.85
C GLY A 114 -1.77 -1.27 10.29
N LEU A 115 -1.42 -1.18 9.00
CA LEU A 115 -0.38 -2.02 8.41
C LEU A 115 1.02 -1.63 8.91
N ALA A 116 1.31 -0.33 9.01
CA ALA A 116 2.57 0.16 9.59
C ALA A 116 2.73 -0.32 11.05
N ASP A 117 1.70 -0.14 11.87
CA ASP A 117 1.67 -0.57 13.27
C ASP A 117 1.85 -2.09 13.42
N SER A 118 1.47 -2.88 12.42
CA SER A 118 1.67 -4.33 12.41
C SER A 118 3.10 -4.76 12.03
N GLY A 119 4.01 -3.81 11.73
CA GLY A 119 5.42 -4.06 11.42
C GLY A 119 5.69 -4.51 9.98
N ILE A 120 4.75 -4.34 9.06
CA ILE A 120 4.99 -4.61 7.63
C ILE A 120 5.88 -3.50 7.06
N THR A 121 6.96 -3.90 6.39
CA THR A 121 7.81 -2.95 5.67
C THR A 121 7.07 -2.36 4.47
N MET A 122 6.99 -1.03 4.42
CA MET A 122 6.29 -0.32 3.34
C MET A 122 7.19 0.73 2.70
N ILE A 123 7.09 0.87 1.39
CA ILE A 123 7.64 2.02 0.65
C ILE A 123 6.45 2.71 -0.01
N CYS A 124 6.20 3.97 0.34
CA CYS A 124 5.05 4.73 -0.11
C CYS A 124 5.48 5.95 -0.94
N VAL A 125 5.00 6.05 -2.16
CA VAL A 125 4.97 7.30 -2.91
C VAL A 125 3.64 7.97 -2.59
N THR A 126 3.67 9.16 -1.98
CA THR A 126 2.46 9.84 -1.53
C THR A 126 2.66 11.36 -1.46
N HIS A 127 1.58 12.09 -1.60
CA HIS A 127 1.49 13.52 -1.29
C HIS A 127 0.67 13.80 -0.01
N GLU A 128 0.24 12.75 0.69
CA GLU A 128 -0.45 12.83 1.98
C GLU A 128 0.55 13.08 3.12
N MET A 129 0.97 14.34 3.28
CA MET A 129 2.04 14.70 4.22
C MET A 129 1.69 14.41 5.68
N GLY A 130 0.41 14.52 6.06
CA GLY A 130 -0.06 14.17 7.40
C GLY A 130 0.12 12.69 7.71
N PHE A 131 -0.21 11.82 6.76
CA PHE A 131 0.02 10.38 6.85
C PHE A 131 1.53 10.07 6.94
N ALA A 132 2.32 10.61 5.99
CA ALA A 132 3.75 10.37 5.95
C ALA A 132 4.44 10.78 7.27
N LYS A 133 4.08 11.93 7.84
CA LYS A 133 4.60 12.40 9.13
C LYS A 133 4.26 11.46 10.30
N ARG A 134 3.09 10.81 10.24
CA ARG A 134 2.59 9.93 11.31
C ARG A 134 3.27 8.56 11.32
N VAL A 135 3.58 7.99 10.13
CA VAL A 135 3.96 6.57 10.02
C VAL A 135 5.35 6.32 9.48
N ALA A 136 6.00 7.29 8.83
CA ALA A 136 7.29 7.04 8.21
C ALA A 136 8.43 7.03 9.23
N ASP A 137 9.34 6.07 9.12
CA ASP A 137 10.64 6.07 9.80
C ASP A 137 11.64 6.95 9.05
N THR A 138 11.49 7.03 7.73
CA THR A 138 12.40 7.78 6.85
C THR A 138 11.62 8.44 5.73
N MET A 139 11.84 9.73 5.52
CA MET A 139 11.36 10.51 4.38
C MET A 139 12.42 10.59 3.32
N VAL A 140 12.02 10.45 2.06
CA VAL A 140 12.91 10.59 0.90
C VAL A 140 12.28 11.56 -0.09
N PHE A 141 12.98 12.67 -0.35
CA PHE A 141 12.58 13.63 -1.39
C PHE A 141 13.39 13.38 -2.66
N MET A 142 12.67 13.16 -3.75
CA MET A 142 13.26 12.89 -5.05
C MET A 142 12.90 13.96 -6.07
N GLU A 143 13.86 14.32 -6.90
CA GLU A 143 13.66 15.21 -8.05
C GLU A 143 14.61 14.83 -9.20
N GLY A 144 14.09 14.83 -10.42
CA GLY A 144 14.89 14.52 -11.61
C GLY A 144 15.54 13.12 -11.57
N GLY A 145 14.88 12.14 -10.94
CA GLY A 145 15.40 10.77 -10.82
C GLY A 145 16.52 10.60 -9.77
N ARG A 146 16.73 11.60 -8.91
CA ARG A 146 17.77 11.57 -7.86
C ARG A 146 17.18 11.82 -6.49
N ILE A 147 17.76 11.19 -5.47
CA ILE A 147 17.48 11.51 -4.08
C ILE A 147 18.13 12.85 -3.76
N VAL A 148 17.32 13.85 -3.41
CA VAL A 148 17.75 15.21 -3.06
C VAL A 148 17.94 15.33 -1.55
N GLU A 149 17.07 14.68 -0.77
CA GLU A 149 17.13 14.66 0.69
C GLU A 149 16.59 13.35 1.23
N GLN A 150 17.19 12.87 2.30
CA GLN A 150 16.70 11.73 3.07
C GLN A 150 16.93 12.00 4.55
N SER A 151 15.86 11.97 5.34
CA SER A 151 15.93 12.24 6.79
C SER A 151 14.71 11.66 7.52
N PRO A 152 14.78 11.54 8.88
CA PRO A 152 13.58 11.23 9.68
C PRO A 152 12.50 12.31 9.50
N PRO A 153 11.20 11.97 9.69
CA PRO A 153 10.09 12.90 9.46
C PRO A 153 10.23 14.21 10.25
N GLU A 154 10.61 14.14 11.50
CA GLU A 154 10.77 15.35 12.35
C GLU A 154 11.74 16.35 11.73
N LYS A 155 12.91 15.90 11.29
CA LYS A 155 13.90 16.74 10.62
C LYS A 155 13.42 17.19 9.24
N PHE A 156 12.82 16.28 8.47
CA PHE A 156 12.31 16.56 7.13
C PHE A 156 11.32 17.72 7.11
N PHE A 157 10.39 17.75 8.08
CA PHE A 157 9.34 18.79 8.13
C PHE A 157 9.76 20.05 8.88
N SER A 158 10.68 19.99 9.86
CA SER A 158 11.06 21.15 10.67
C SER A 158 12.30 21.87 10.19
N ALA A 159 13.29 21.15 9.66
CA ALA A 159 14.60 21.67 9.30
C ALA A 159 15.20 20.92 8.10
N PRO A 160 14.53 20.94 6.92
CA PRO A 160 15.07 20.30 5.72
C PRO A 160 16.37 20.98 5.29
N GLU A 161 17.37 20.19 4.92
CA GLU A 161 18.71 20.70 4.54
C GLU A 161 18.75 21.27 3.13
N SER A 162 18.05 20.60 2.21
CA SER A 162 18.01 21.01 0.81
C SER A 162 17.09 22.21 0.60
N LEU A 163 17.61 23.27 -0.01
CA LEU A 163 16.82 24.43 -0.42
C LEU A 163 15.62 24.01 -1.28
N ARG A 164 15.80 22.98 -2.10
CA ARG A 164 14.75 22.48 -2.99
C ARG A 164 13.64 21.77 -2.21
N CYS A 165 13.99 21.01 -1.18
CA CYS A 165 13.03 20.41 -0.25
C CYS A 165 12.27 21.49 0.54
N GLN A 166 12.95 22.54 1.03
CA GLN A 166 12.31 23.68 1.68
C GLN A 166 11.26 24.36 0.80
N GLN A 167 11.60 24.60 -0.47
CA GLN A 167 10.67 25.19 -1.45
C GLN A 167 9.46 24.30 -1.74
N PHE A 168 9.66 22.98 -1.77
CA PHE A 168 8.60 22.00 -1.96
C PHE A 168 7.64 21.99 -0.77
N LEU A 169 8.17 21.89 0.44
CA LEU A 169 7.36 21.90 1.67
C LEU A 169 6.60 23.20 1.87
N ALA A 170 7.22 24.34 1.59
CA ALA A 170 6.57 25.64 1.67
C ALA A 170 5.33 25.73 0.75
N LYS A 171 5.35 25.08 -0.41
CA LYS A 171 4.19 25.05 -1.31
C LYS A 171 3.06 24.13 -0.82
N ILE A 172 3.40 22.99 -0.20
CA ILE A 172 2.40 21.98 0.21
C ILE A 172 1.78 22.30 1.57
N LEU A 173 2.56 22.84 2.51
CA LEU A 173 2.08 23.12 3.87
C LEU A 173 1.29 24.43 3.99
N HIS A 174 1.30 25.29 2.97
CA HIS A 174 0.53 26.54 2.93
C HIS A 174 -0.76 26.45 2.10
N HIS A 175 -1.16 25.27 1.69
CA HIS A 175 -2.50 24.93 1.17
C HIS A 175 -3.30 24.12 2.18
#